data_74182ca2cd59c4b0568a3ab44d31771f
#
_entry.id   74182ca2cd59c4b0568a3ab44d31771f
#
_cell.length_a   1.000
_cell.length_b   1.000
_cell.length_c   1.000
_cell.angle_alpha   90.00
_cell.angle_beta   90.00
_cell.angle_gamma   90.00
#
_symmetry.space_group_name_H-M   'P 1'
#
loop_
_entity.id
_entity.type
_entity.pdbx_description
1 polymer ?
#
loop_
_entity_poly.entity_id
_entity_poly.type
_entity_poly.pdbx_seq_one_letter_code
_entity_poly.pdbx_strand_id
1 'polypeptide(L)'
;AQAGTFPGDYASVRALPGVGDYTAAAVMSLAFGEPYAVVDGNVQRVLARHFGIGEPADTTRGRKLLRTLADDMLDRRHPALYNQAIMDFGAILCKPAAPLCDTCPLAATCQALHDHRVRELPVKSKRTAVRERYLTYIYTRTRDGYTLLRRRGSGDIWQGLFEFPLFESEAPLSPAEVSQSLETRWQTGNAQW
;
A
#
# COMPACT_ATOMS: atom_id res chain seq x y z
N ALA A 1 17.74 -10.47 -18.79
CA ALA A 1 18.64 -9.60 -18.03
C ALA A 1 18.89 -8.35 -18.86
N GLN A 2 18.65 -7.18 -18.32
CA GLN A 2 18.75 -5.86 -19.01
C GLN A 2 20.20 -5.36 -19.09
N ALA A 3 21.19 -6.27 -19.18
CA ALA A 3 22.62 -5.99 -19.32
C ALA A 3 23.17 -4.85 -18.41
N GLY A 4 22.55 -4.66 -17.23
CA GLY A 4 22.97 -3.63 -16.27
C GLY A 4 22.42 -2.21 -16.55
N THR A 5 21.65 -2.01 -17.61
CA THR A 5 21.04 -0.69 -17.93
C THR A 5 19.54 -0.72 -17.56
N PHE A 6 19.08 0.32 -16.86
CA PHE A 6 17.66 0.45 -16.55
C PHE A 6 16.88 0.88 -17.81
N PRO A 7 15.71 0.25 -18.10
CA PRO A 7 14.93 0.57 -19.29
C PRO A 7 14.35 1.99 -19.23
N GLY A 8 14.36 2.67 -20.38
CA GLY A 8 13.89 4.06 -20.50
C GLY A 8 12.49 4.22 -21.10
N ASP A 9 11.73 3.13 -21.28
CA ASP A 9 10.38 3.19 -21.81
C ASP A 9 9.37 2.45 -20.89
N TYR A 10 8.10 2.87 -20.94
CA TYR A 10 7.05 2.35 -20.07
C TYR A 10 6.86 0.84 -20.17
N ALA A 11 6.85 0.29 -21.39
CA ALA A 11 6.56 -1.12 -21.60
C ALA A 11 7.67 -2.01 -21.00
N SER A 12 8.92 -1.64 -21.20
CA SER A 12 10.08 -2.33 -20.65
C SER A 12 10.16 -2.20 -19.12
N VAL A 13 9.87 -1.02 -18.56
CA VAL A 13 9.79 -0.82 -17.09
C VAL A 13 8.66 -1.67 -16.51
N ARG A 14 7.49 -1.67 -17.15
CA ARG A 14 6.32 -2.45 -16.72
C ARG A 14 6.56 -3.96 -16.75
N ALA A 15 7.42 -4.44 -17.65
CA ALA A 15 7.79 -5.86 -17.79
C ALA A 15 8.77 -6.35 -16.72
N LEU A 16 9.35 -5.46 -15.89
CA LEU A 16 10.24 -5.86 -14.82
C LEU A 16 9.49 -6.64 -13.73
N PRO A 17 10.09 -7.68 -13.13
CA PRO A 17 9.48 -8.43 -12.03
C PRO A 17 9.06 -7.52 -10.87
N GLY A 18 7.81 -7.64 -10.42
CA GLY A 18 7.26 -6.84 -9.31
C GLY A 18 6.81 -5.43 -9.69
N VAL A 19 6.96 -5.00 -10.95
CA VAL A 19 6.53 -3.69 -11.40
C VAL A 19 5.11 -3.76 -11.97
N GLY A 20 4.19 -3.06 -11.31
CA GLY A 20 2.81 -2.84 -11.76
C GLY A 20 2.64 -1.53 -12.53
N ASP A 21 1.40 -1.27 -13.02
CA ASP A 21 1.09 -0.03 -13.77
C ASP A 21 1.38 1.23 -12.95
N TYR A 22 1.06 1.21 -11.65
CA TYR A 22 1.37 2.30 -10.73
C TYR A 22 2.89 2.58 -10.68
N THR A 23 3.68 1.53 -10.41
CA THR A 23 5.15 1.69 -10.28
C THR A 23 5.79 2.13 -11.60
N ALA A 24 5.35 1.54 -12.72
CA ALA A 24 5.85 1.95 -14.05
C ALA A 24 5.52 3.42 -14.34
N ALA A 25 4.28 3.87 -14.11
CA ALA A 25 3.89 5.26 -14.29
C ALA A 25 4.68 6.21 -13.38
N ALA A 26 4.88 5.83 -12.10
CA ALA A 26 5.65 6.63 -11.16
C ALA A 26 7.11 6.78 -11.60
N VAL A 27 7.77 5.68 -11.98
CA VAL A 27 9.16 5.73 -12.49
C VAL A 27 9.25 6.59 -13.73
N MET A 28 8.38 6.37 -14.72
CA MET A 28 8.42 7.12 -15.98
C MET A 28 8.15 8.61 -15.76
N SER A 29 7.22 8.95 -14.89
CA SER A 29 6.89 10.34 -14.61
C SER A 29 7.94 11.03 -13.73
N LEU A 30 8.29 10.45 -12.59
CA LEU A 30 9.14 11.10 -11.60
C LEU A 30 10.63 11.10 -11.98
N ALA A 31 11.12 10.02 -12.63
CA ALA A 31 12.52 9.90 -12.99
C ALA A 31 12.84 10.29 -14.44
N PHE A 32 11.89 10.08 -15.36
CA PHE A 32 12.11 10.36 -16.78
C PHE A 32 11.33 11.57 -17.30
N GLY A 33 10.42 12.15 -16.50
CA GLY A 33 9.61 13.31 -16.90
C GLY A 33 8.54 13.00 -17.95
N GLU A 34 8.22 11.71 -18.14
CA GLU A 34 7.25 11.28 -19.14
C GLU A 34 5.80 11.47 -18.66
N PRO A 35 4.84 11.80 -19.55
CA PRO A 35 3.48 12.18 -19.17
C PRO A 35 2.58 10.99 -18.87
N TYR A 36 2.93 10.22 -17.84
CA TYR A 36 2.12 9.14 -17.31
C TYR A 36 1.48 9.54 -15.99
N ALA A 37 0.16 9.42 -15.88
CA ALA A 37 -0.55 9.67 -14.63
C ALA A 37 -0.28 8.56 -13.60
N VAL A 38 0.03 8.95 -12.38
CA VAL A 38 0.22 8.05 -11.25
C VAL A 38 -1.09 7.93 -10.48
N VAL A 39 -1.62 6.71 -10.35
CA VAL A 39 -2.91 6.47 -9.69
C VAL A 39 -2.74 5.49 -8.53
N ASP A 40 -2.43 6.03 -7.36
CA ASP A 40 -2.41 5.31 -6.09
C ASP A 40 -3.75 5.44 -5.33
N GLY A 41 -3.83 4.90 -4.13
CA GLY A 41 -5.02 5.01 -3.30
C GLY A 41 -5.35 6.46 -2.86
N ASN A 42 -4.34 7.34 -2.79
CA ASN A 42 -4.54 8.76 -2.48
C ASN A 42 -5.18 9.47 -3.67
N VAL A 43 -4.61 9.28 -4.85
CA VAL A 43 -5.12 9.87 -6.11
C VAL A 43 -6.53 9.38 -6.40
N GLN A 44 -6.79 8.06 -6.28
CA GLN A 44 -8.14 7.50 -6.44
C GLN A 44 -9.16 8.20 -5.52
N ARG A 45 -8.79 8.44 -4.27
CA ARG A 45 -9.65 9.10 -3.29
C ARG A 45 -9.89 10.57 -3.63
N VAL A 46 -8.85 11.30 -4.02
CA VAL A 46 -8.96 12.71 -4.42
C VAL A 46 -9.88 12.83 -5.61
N LEU A 47 -9.64 12.07 -6.67
CA LEU A 47 -10.45 12.10 -7.87
C LEU A 47 -11.90 11.65 -7.61
N ALA A 48 -12.11 10.57 -6.88
CA ALA A 48 -13.44 10.08 -6.56
C ALA A 48 -14.24 11.10 -5.76
N ARG A 49 -13.63 11.79 -4.79
CA ARG A 49 -14.31 12.84 -4.02
C ARG A 49 -14.53 14.11 -4.83
N HIS A 50 -13.50 14.58 -5.52
CA HIS A 50 -13.59 15.83 -6.27
C HIS A 50 -14.68 15.77 -7.35
N PHE A 51 -14.75 14.66 -8.08
CA PHE A 51 -15.71 14.46 -9.16
C PHE A 51 -16.98 13.68 -8.77
N GLY A 52 -17.16 13.33 -7.50
CA GLY A 52 -18.35 12.63 -7.01
C GLY A 52 -18.54 11.21 -7.55
N ILE A 53 -17.45 10.50 -7.87
CA ILE A 53 -17.49 9.19 -8.54
C ILE A 53 -17.99 8.11 -7.58
N GLY A 54 -19.20 7.61 -7.85
CA GLY A 54 -19.83 6.52 -7.11
C GLY A 54 -19.50 5.11 -7.61
N GLU A 55 -18.79 4.97 -8.73
CA GLU A 55 -18.32 3.66 -9.21
C GLU A 55 -17.27 3.10 -8.25
N PRO A 56 -17.41 1.83 -7.79
CA PRO A 56 -16.45 1.27 -6.84
C PRO A 56 -15.02 1.24 -7.40
N ALA A 57 -14.10 1.91 -6.71
CA ALA A 57 -12.71 2.12 -7.15
C ALA A 57 -11.90 0.81 -7.27
N ASP A 58 -12.33 -0.26 -6.60
CA ASP A 58 -11.68 -1.59 -6.61
C ASP A 58 -12.19 -2.53 -7.71
N THR A 59 -13.18 -2.10 -8.53
CA THR A 59 -13.64 -2.83 -9.72
C THR A 59 -12.77 -2.52 -10.94
N THR A 60 -12.83 -3.39 -11.96
CA THR A 60 -12.14 -3.12 -13.24
C THR A 60 -12.65 -1.84 -13.90
N ARG A 61 -13.97 -1.61 -13.86
CA ARG A 61 -14.62 -0.41 -14.40
C ARG A 61 -14.20 0.84 -13.64
N GLY A 62 -14.25 0.80 -12.31
CA GLY A 62 -13.84 1.94 -11.46
C GLY A 62 -12.37 2.31 -11.63
N ARG A 63 -11.48 1.30 -11.66
CA ARG A 63 -10.05 1.54 -11.94
C ARG A 63 -9.81 2.17 -13.30
N LYS A 64 -10.50 1.68 -14.34
CA LYS A 64 -10.39 2.25 -15.69
C LYS A 64 -10.88 3.70 -15.73
N LEU A 65 -12.04 3.99 -15.12
CA LEU A 65 -12.60 5.33 -15.05
C LEU A 65 -11.65 6.31 -14.36
N LEU A 66 -11.16 5.94 -13.16
CA LEU A 66 -10.23 6.78 -12.40
C LEU A 66 -8.90 6.97 -13.11
N ARG A 67 -8.42 5.95 -13.83
CA ARG A 67 -7.21 6.05 -14.65
C ARG A 67 -7.40 7.03 -15.81
N THR A 68 -8.48 6.89 -16.58
CA THR A 68 -8.78 7.81 -17.69
C THR A 68 -8.88 9.25 -17.18
N LEU A 69 -9.58 9.47 -16.08
CA LEU A 69 -9.70 10.79 -15.48
C LEU A 69 -8.34 11.36 -15.01
N ALA A 70 -7.48 10.53 -14.42
CA ALA A 70 -6.15 10.95 -14.03
C ALA A 70 -5.27 11.34 -15.23
N ASP A 71 -5.36 10.58 -16.33
CA ASP A 71 -4.65 10.87 -17.58
C ASP A 71 -5.16 12.17 -18.23
N ASP A 72 -6.46 12.46 -18.16
CA ASP A 72 -7.09 13.69 -18.68
C ASP A 72 -6.69 14.94 -17.87
N MET A 73 -6.51 14.76 -16.55
CA MET A 73 -6.16 15.85 -15.63
C MET A 73 -4.66 16.12 -15.53
N LEU A 74 -3.81 15.25 -16.07
CA LEU A 74 -2.37 15.35 -15.95
C LEU A 74 -1.82 16.61 -16.60
N ASP A 75 -1.04 17.41 -15.87
CA ASP A 75 -0.19 18.45 -16.49
C ASP A 75 0.97 17.78 -17.25
N ARG A 76 0.80 17.63 -18.55
CA ARG A 76 1.78 16.98 -19.43
C ARG A 76 3.09 17.74 -19.57
N ARG A 77 3.13 19.02 -19.17
CA ARG A 77 4.37 19.83 -19.19
C ARG A 77 5.21 19.61 -17.94
N HIS A 78 4.56 19.30 -16.81
CA HIS A 78 5.20 19.08 -15.52
C HIS A 78 4.66 17.81 -14.82
N PRO A 79 4.74 16.64 -15.48
CA PRO A 79 4.04 15.44 -15.00
C PRO A 79 4.56 14.97 -13.63
N ALA A 80 5.86 15.06 -13.37
CA ALA A 80 6.45 14.69 -12.09
C ALA A 80 5.91 15.55 -10.94
N LEU A 81 5.90 16.88 -11.13
CA LEU A 81 5.40 17.82 -10.13
C LEU A 81 3.90 17.60 -9.87
N TYR A 82 3.11 17.45 -10.95
CA TYR A 82 1.66 17.21 -10.83
C TYR A 82 1.35 15.93 -10.07
N ASN A 83 2.00 14.82 -10.43
CA ASN A 83 1.79 13.53 -9.78
C ASN A 83 2.19 13.58 -8.30
N GLN A 84 3.33 14.20 -7.97
CA GLN A 84 3.73 14.36 -6.58
C GLN A 84 2.73 15.22 -5.82
N ALA A 85 2.31 16.35 -6.38
CA ALA A 85 1.37 17.26 -5.73
C ALA A 85 0.01 16.59 -5.43
N ILE A 86 -0.55 15.84 -6.37
CA ILE A 86 -1.86 15.18 -6.15
C ILE A 86 -1.76 14.02 -5.14
N MET A 87 -0.64 13.28 -5.12
CA MET A 87 -0.39 12.25 -4.09
C MET A 87 -0.28 12.88 -2.70
N ASP A 88 0.50 13.95 -2.55
CA ASP A 88 0.68 14.68 -1.29
C ASP A 88 -0.62 15.34 -0.83
N PHE A 89 -1.38 15.91 -1.76
CA PHE A 89 -2.71 16.44 -1.49
C PHE A 89 -3.63 15.39 -0.86
N GLY A 90 -3.62 14.17 -1.41
CA GLY A 90 -4.36 13.05 -0.86
C GLY A 90 -3.86 12.60 0.52
N ALA A 91 -2.54 12.62 0.74
CA ALA A 91 -1.95 12.20 1.99
C ALA A 91 -2.12 13.23 3.13
N ILE A 92 -2.04 14.52 2.81
CA ILE A 92 -1.97 15.60 3.80
C ILE A 92 -3.35 16.25 4.03
N LEU A 93 -4.09 16.55 2.97
CA LEU A 93 -5.37 17.29 3.03
C LEU A 93 -6.58 16.37 2.90
N CYS A 94 -6.71 15.67 1.77
CA CYS A 94 -7.85 14.81 1.47
C CYS A 94 -7.71 13.42 2.11
N LYS A 95 -7.49 13.38 3.44
CA LYS A 95 -7.24 12.15 4.22
C LYS A 95 -8.42 11.17 4.18
N PRO A 96 -8.19 9.86 4.41
CA PRO A 96 -9.26 8.87 4.42
C PRO A 96 -10.35 9.16 5.45
N ALA A 97 -9.98 9.26 6.72
CA ALA A 97 -10.94 9.35 7.83
C ALA A 97 -11.29 10.80 8.22
N ALA A 98 -10.32 11.72 8.21
CA ALA A 98 -10.47 13.10 8.65
C ALA A 98 -9.88 14.08 7.62
N PRO A 99 -10.53 14.28 6.47
CA PRO A 99 -10.08 15.25 5.47
C PRO A 99 -10.26 16.68 5.98
N LEU A 100 -9.31 17.54 5.61
CA LEU A 100 -9.29 18.94 6.01
C LEU A 100 -10.08 19.81 5.01
N CYS A 101 -11.40 19.59 4.91
CA CYS A 101 -12.23 20.22 3.90
C CYS A 101 -12.35 21.75 4.08
N ASP A 102 -12.33 22.24 5.31
CA ASP A 102 -12.48 23.67 5.62
C ASP A 102 -11.30 24.52 5.11
N THR A 103 -10.12 23.92 4.97
CA THR A 103 -8.92 24.57 4.44
C THR A 103 -8.53 24.09 3.06
N CYS A 104 -9.39 23.28 2.43
CA CYS A 104 -9.09 22.68 1.15
C CYS A 104 -9.23 23.69 -0.01
N PRO A 105 -8.19 23.92 -0.81
CA PRO A 105 -8.27 24.85 -1.95
C PRO A 105 -9.25 24.39 -3.03
N LEU A 106 -9.62 23.10 -3.05
CA LEU A 106 -10.60 22.53 -4.00
C LEU A 106 -12.02 22.44 -3.42
N ALA A 107 -12.28 22.98 -2.22
CA ALA A 107 -13.56 22.84 -1.53
C ALA A 107 -14.73 23.36 -2.37
N ALA A 108 -14.57 24.51 -3.02
CA ALA A 108 -15.63 25.16 -3.82
C ALA A 108 -16.09 24.33 -5.04
N THR A 109 -15.24 23.45 -5.56
CA THR A 109 -15.51 22.61 -6.75
C THR A 109 -15.64 21.14 -6.41
N CYS A 110 -15.56 20.76 -5.12
CA CYS A 110 -15.57 19.37 -4.70
C CYS A 110 -17.01 18.82 -4.63
N GLN A 111 -17.36 17.94 -5.56
CA GLN A 111 -18.70 17.35 -5.63
C GLN A 111 -19.05 16.55 -4.36
N ALA A 112 -18.10 15.77 -3.82
CA ALA A 112 -18.35 14.99 -2.60
C ALA A 112 -18.63 15.89 -1.38
N LEU A 113 -18.01 17.07 -1.31
CA LEU A 113 -18.28 18.02 -0.24
C LEU A 113 -19.68 18.66 -0.39
N HIS A 114 -19.99 19.08 -1.61
CA HIS A 114 -21.30 19.63 -1.95
C HIS A 114 -22.45 18.64 -1.66
N ASP A 115 -22.26 17.38 -2.00
CA ASP A 115 -23.26 16.32 -1.82
C ASP A 115 -23.22 15.66 -0.43
N HIS A 116 -22.38 16.13 0.51
CA HIS A 116 -22.17 15.55 1.86
C HIS A 116 -21.70 14.10 1.86
N ARG A 117 -21.04 13.65 0.78
CA ARG A 117 -20.59 12.25 0.57
C ARG A 117 -19.10 12.01 0.77
N VAL A 118 -18.38 12.94 1.39
CA VAL A 118 -16.93 12.85 1.58
C VAL A 118 -16.49 11.55 2.29
N ARG A 119 -17.31 11.07 3.24
CA ARG A 119 -17.01 9.83 4.00
C ARG A 119 -17.35 8.55 3.23
N GLU A 120 -18.22 8.64 2.24
CA GLU A 120 -18.64 7.51 1.42
C GLU A 120 -17.66 7.22 0.28
N LEU A 121 -16.96 8.26 -0.20
CA LEU A 121 -16.09 8.17 -1.36
C LEU A 121 -14.60 8.06 -0.99
N PRO A 122 -13.84 7.24 -1.72
CA PRO A 122 -14.26 6.37 -2.82
C PRO A 122 -15.07 5.15 -2.34
N VAL A 123 -16.06 4.74 -3.12
CA VAL A 123 -16.79 3.50 -2.86
C VAL A 123 -15.86 2.30 -3.08
N LYS A 124 -16.03 1.26 -2.26
CA LYS A 124 -15.39 -0.05 -2.44
C LYS A 124 -16.44 -1.14 -2.54
N SER A 125 -16.30 -2.04 -3.50
CA SER A 125 -17.24 -3.15 -3.72
C SER A 125 -17.16 -4.21 -2.62
N LYS A 126 -15.98 -4.36 -2.03
CA LYS A 126 -15.71 -5.34 -0.97
C LYS A 126 -15.15 -4.66 0.28
N ARG A 127 -15.71 -4.97 1.42
CA ARG A 127 -15.06 -4.67 2.70
C ARG A 127 -14.02 -5.76 2.94
N THR A 128 -12.76 -5.38 3.08
CA THR A 128 -11.72 -6.31 3.53
C THR A 128 -12.02 -6.69 4.96
N ALA A 129 -12.23 -7.98 5.22
CA ALA A 129 -12.32 -8.48 6.58
C ALA A 129 -10.97 -8.23 7.28
N VAL A 130 -11.01 -7.53 8.40
CA VAL A 130 -9.85 -7.35 9.26
C VAL A 130 -9.69 -8.63 10.07
N ARG A 131 -8.55 -9.30 9.93
CA ARG A 131 -8.16 -10.43 10.79
C ARG A 131 -7.13 -9.91 11.80
N GLU A 132 -7.47 -9.94 13.05
CA GLU A 132 -6.50 -9.70 14.11
C GLU A 132 -5.60 -10.92 14.26
N ARG A 133 -4.30 -10.69 14.37
CA ARG A 133 -3.28 -11.73 14.54
C ARG A 133 -2.36 -11.29 15.68
N TYR A 134 -2.15 -12.17 16.61
CA TYR A 134 -1.25 -11.94 17.72
C TYR A 134 0.04 -12.71 17.48
N LEU A 135 1.11 -11.98 17.14
CA LEU A 135 2.40 -12.53 16.79
C LEU A 135 3.40 -12.23 17.91
N THR A 136 3.86 -13.26 18.58
CA THR A 136 4.90 -13.16 19.62
C THR A 136 6.23 -13.56 19.01
N TYR A 137 7.11 -12.58 18.77
CA TYR A 137 8.44 -12.81 18.22
C TYR A 137 9.45 -13.20 19.30
N ILE A 138 10.30 -14.18 19.01
CA ILE A 138 11.34 -14.67 19.89
C ILE A 138 12.69 -14.15 19.39
N TYR A 139 13.25 -13.19 20.10
CA TYR A 139 14.61 -12.75 19.86
C TYR A 139 15.60 -13.58 20.67
N THR A 140 16.52 -14.24 19.98
CA THR A 140 17.59 -15.02 20.59
C THR A 140 18.94 -14.43 20.19
N ARG A 141 19.92 -14.47 21.11
CA ARG A 141 21.28 -14.09 20.83
C ARG A 141 22.24 -15.14 21.39
N THR A 142 23.10 -15.66 20.53
CA THR A 142 24.17 -16.57 20.95
C THR A 142 25.29 -15.80 21.68
N ARG A 143 26.17 -16.52 22.38
CA ARG A 143 27.33 -15.91 23.03
C ARG A 143 28.27 -15.21 22.04
N ASP A 144 28.31 -15.71 20.81
CA ASP A 144 29.14 -15.16 19.71
C ASP A 144 28.41 -14.01 18.94
N GLY A 145 27.25 -13.57 19.43
CA GLY A 145 26.55 -12.42 18.89
C GLY A 145 25.60 -12.69 17.70
N TYR A 146 25.39 -13.94 17.30
CA TYR A 146 24.45 -14.32 16.25
C TYR A 146 23.02 -14.34 16.75
N THR A 147 22.05 -14.15 15.83
CA THR A 147 20.62 -14.32 16.10
C THR A 147 20.01 -15.31 15.13
N LEU A 148 18.93 -15.96 15.54
CA LEU A 148 18.19 -16.90 14.70
C LEU A 148 17.15 -16.14 13.88
N LEU A 149 17.14 -16.38 12.57
CA LEU A 149 16.10 -15.92 11.65
C LEU A 149 15.54 -17.12 10.89
N ARG A 150 14.25 -17.07 10.58
CA ARG A 150 13.60 -18.01 9.69
C ARG A 150 13.12 -17.30 8.43
N ARG A 151 13.06 -18.02 7.31
CA ARG A 151 12.46 -17.51 6.09
C ARG A 151 10.95 -17.76 6.11
N ARG A 152 10.15 -16.73 5.83
CA ARG A 152 8.69 -16.83 5.75
C ARG A 152 8.29 -17.74 4.60
N GLY A 153 7.36 -18.66 4.88
CA GLY A 153 6.79 -19.59 3.90
C GLY A 153 5.82 -18.94 2.93
N SER A 154 5.26 -19.77 2.05
CA SER A 154 4.20 -19.37 1.13
C SER A 154 2.85 -19.21 1.82
N GLY A 155 1.96 -18.40 1.24
CA GLY A 155 0.57 -18.25 1.70
C GLY A 155 0.33 -17.19 2.77
N ASP A 156 1.36 -16.44 3.16
CA ASP A 156 1.26 -15.31 4.10
C ASP A 156 1.92 -14.05 3.54
N ILE A 157 1.66 -12.90 4.18
CA ILE A 157 2.30 -11.63 3.85
C ILE A 157 3.81 -11.75 3.94
N TRP A 158 4.53 -10.98 3.10
CA TRP A 158 6.01 -10.93 3.10
C TRP A 158 6.69 -12.28 2.85
N GLN A 159 6.08 -13.13 2.04
CA GLN A 159 6.64 -14.41 1.61
C GLN A 159 8.10 -14.27 1.16
N GLY A 160 8.95 -15.15 1.67
CA GLY A 160 10.37 -15.20 1.31
C GLY A 160 11.27 -14.21 2.02
N LEU A 161 10.73 -13.24 2.79
CA LEU A 161 11.51 -12.40 3.69
C LEU A 161 11.91 -13.17 4.95
N PHE A 162 12.90 -12.64 5.67
CA PHE A 162 13.35 -13.21 6.94
C PHE A 162 12.70 -12.51 8.12
N GLU A 163 12.40 -13.28 9.17
CA GLU A 163 11.81 -12.81 10.42
C GLU A 163 12.40 -13.56 11.61
N PHE A 164 12.25 -13.02 12.81
CA PHE A 164 12.53 -13.79 14.01
C PHE A 164 11.54 -14.96 14.15
N PRO A 165 11.93 -16.08 14.77
CA PRO A 165 11.00 -17.12 15.17
C PRO A 165 9.82 -16.53 15.94
N LEU A 166 8.61 -17.05 15.69
CA LEU A 166 7.40 -16.54 16.33
C LEU A 166 6.39 -17.65 16.63
N PHE A 167 5.48 -17.34 17.54
CA PHE A 167 4.20 -18.04 17.65
C PHE A 167 3.07 -17.13 17.21
N GLU A 168 2.08 -17.70 16.58
CA GLU A 168 0.79 -17.07 16.34
C GLU A 168 -0.22 -17.62 17.35
N SER A 169 -0.99 -16.75 17.99
CA SER A 169 -2.02 -17.09 18.97
C SER A 169 -3.33 -16.38 18.65
N GLU A 170 -4.42 -16.85 19.25
CA GLU A 170 -5.76 -16.26 19.09
C GLU A 170 -5.98 -15.02 19.97
N ALA A 171 -5.13 -14.85 21.00
CA ALA A 171 -5.15 -13.72 21.92
C ALA A 171 -3.72 -13.29 22.28
N PRO A 172 -3.53 -12.07 22.84
CA PRO A 172 -2.24 -11.65 23.37
C PRO A 172 -1.75 -12.62 24.46
N LEU A 173 -0.50 -13.05 24.38
CA LEU A 173 0.13 -13.89 25.39
C LEU A 173 0.79 -13.04 26.48
N SER A 174 0.61 -13.41 27.74
CA SER A 174 1.37 -12.89 28.87
C SER A 174 2.83 -13.41 28.84
N PRO A 175 3.78 -12.74 29.51
CA PRO A 175 5.15 -13.24 29.61
C PRO A 175 5.27 -14.65 30.18
N ALA A 176 4.38 -15.05 31.11
CA ALA A 176 4.37 -16.38 31.69
C ALA A 176 3.92 -17.44 30.66
N GLU A 177 2.89 -17.17 29.89
CA GLU A 177 2.42 -18.07 28.82
C GLU A 177 3.46 -18.22 27.70
N VAL A 178 4.17 -17.13 27.37
CA VAL A 178 5.29 -17.19 26.42
C VAL A 178 6.39 -18.10 26.95
N SER A 179 6.80 -17.95 28.21
CA SER A 179 7.83 -18.80 28.83
C SER A 179 7.43 -20.27 28.82
N GLN A 180 6.20 -20.57 29.23
CA GLN A 180 5.67 -21.93 29.23
C GLN A 180 5.63 -22.53 27.81
N SER A 181 5.24 -21.75 26.82
CA SER A 181 5.19 -22.19 25.42
C SER A 181 6.58 -22.48 24.87
N LEU A 182 7.60 -21.68 25.27
CA LEU A 182 9.00 -21.90 24.90
C LEU A 182 9.53 -23.18 25.53
N GLU A 183 9.34 -23.40 26.83
CA GLU A 183 9.79 -24.58 27.54
C GLU A 183 9.19 -25.86 26.94
N THR A 184 7.89 -25.87 26.66
CA THR A 184 7.20 -27.01 26.04
C THR A 184 7.80 -27.35 24.68
N ARG A 185 8.03 -26.36 23.83
CA ARG A 185 8.61 -26.57 22.48
C ARG A 185 10.06 -27.04 22.54
N TRP A 186 10.83 -26.53 23.49
CA TRP A 186 12.22 -26.91 23.71
C TRP A 186 12.36 -28.36 24.18
N GLN A 187 11.50 -28.79 25.14
CA GLN A 187 11.51 -30.13 25.69
C GLN A 187 11.02 -31.20 24.68
N THR A 188 10.10 -30.83 23.78
CA THR A 188 9.55 -31.77 22.81
C THR A 188 10.40 -31.94 21.55
N GLY A 189 11.53 -31.21 21.43
CA GLY A 189 12.34 -31.22 20.21
C GLY A 189 11.63 -30.65 18.97
N ASN A 190 10.39 -30.19 19.11
CA ASN A 190 9.56 -29.64 18.04
C ASN A 190 9.84 -28.14 17.77
N ALA A 191 11.04 -27.69 18.09
CA ALA A 191 11.52 -26.36 17.68
C ALA A 191 11.86 -26.35 16.19
N GLN A 192 10.88 -26.66 15.33
CA GLN A 192 10.95 -26.31 13.92
C GLN A 192 10.59 -24.81 13.82
N TRP A 193 11.63 -24.01 13.63
CA TRP A 193 11.57 -22.57 13.41
C TRP A 193 11.48 -22.23 11.93
#